data_b2191976c2cc7ca3014bc6e7566a1328
#
_entry.id   b2191976c2cc7ca3014bc6e7566a1328
#
_cell.length_a   1.000
_cell.length_b   1.000
_cell.length_c   1.000
_cell.angle_alpha   90.00
_cell.angle_beta   90.00
_cell.angle_gamma   90.00
#
_symmetry.space_group_name_H-M   'P 1'
#
loop_
_entity.id
_entity.type
_entity.pdbx_description
1 polymer ?
#
loop_
_entity_poly.entity_id
_entity_poly.type
_entity_poly.pdbx_seq_one_letter_code
_entity_poly.pdbx_strand_id
1 'polypeptide(L)'
;MSTFKGPEVVIENLSAEQLYNKLSDLNNLKEIMPQEIDNFESDTNNCSFKMKGMPKLKLFLAEKSPFSKIKLSATDSPVSFSLNCFITDCGEKCQARLEVDAELNMMMKMMVEKPITNFLNVLSDKLRTL
;
A
#
# COMPACT_ATOMS: atom_id res chain seq x y z
N MET A 1 6.29 9.22 -14.87
CA MET A 1 5.71 8.31 -13.85
C MET A 1 4.48 8.94 -13.23
N SER A 2 3.44 8.15 -13.04
CA SER A 2 2.21 8.64 -12.43
C SER A 2 2.21 8.34 -10.94
N THR A 3 1.82 9.33 -10.13
CA THR A 3 1.73 9.19 -8.67
C THR A 3 0.28 9.38 -8.24
N PHE A 4 -0.24 8.42 -7.50
CA PHE A 4 -1.58 8.46 -6.93
C PHE A 4 -1.43 8.56 -5.41
N LYS A 5 -2.04 9.58 -4.80
CA LYS A 5 -1.91 9.83 -3.36
C LYS A 5 -3.23 9.54 -2.66
N GLY A 6 -3.14 8.74 -1.60
CA GLY A 6 -4.26 8.56 -0.69
C GLY A 6 -4.33 9.69 0.34
N PRO A 7 -5.41 9.73 1.13
CA PRO A 7 -5.53 10.71 2.21
C PRO A 7 -4.56 10.41 3.34
N GLU A 8 -4.15 11.45 4.06
CA GLU A 8 -3.41 11.28 5.31
C GLU A 8 -4.41 10.93 6.41
N VAL A 9 -4.14 9.86 7.14
CA VAL A 9 -5.03 9.39 8.20
C VAL A 9 -4.30 9.30 9.52
N VAL A 10 -5.03 9.52 10.61
CA VAL A 10 -4.52 9.39 11.98
C VAL A 10 -4.87 8.00 12.49
N ILE A 11 -3.88 7.29 13.01
CA ILE A 11 -4.05 5.96 13.60
C ILE A 11 -3.86 6.14 15.10
N GLU A 12 -4.97 6.14 15.84
CA GLU A 12 -4.96 6.50 17.25
C GLU A 12 -4.50 5.37 18.17
N ASN A 13 -4.63 4.13 17.71
CA ASN A 13 -4.35 2.95 18.54
C ASN A 13 -2.93 2.42 18.41
N LEU A 14 -2.14 2.96 17.50
CA LEU A 14 -0.78 2.49 17.25
C LEU A 14 0.18 3.68 17.19
N SER A 15 1.37 3.50 17.77
CA SER A 15 2.47 4.43 17.57
C SER A 15 3.12 4.18 16.19
N ALA A 16 4.00 5.09 15.76
CA ALA A 16 4.75 4.91 14.51
C ALA A 16 5.54 3.61 14.51
N GLU A 17 6.18 3.27 15.64
CA GLU A 17 6.93 2.02 15.77
C GLU A 17 6.02 0.80 15.64
N GLN A 18 4.87 0.81 16.30
CA GLN A 18 3.92 -0.30 16.24
C GLN A 18 3.37 -0.50 14.84
N LEU A 19 3.01 0.59 14.16
CA LEU A 19 2.52 0.52 12.79
C LEU A 19 3.61 0.02 11.84
N TYR A 20 4.82 0.55 11.98
CA TYR A 20 5.96 0.11 11.17
C TYR A 20 6.21 -1.40 11.32
N ASN A 21 6.24 -1.89 12.55
CA ASN A 21 6.46 -3.30 12.82
C ASN A 21 5.34 -4.17 12.26
N LYS A 22 4.10 -3.72 12.35
CA LYS A 22 2.96 -4.46 11.82
C LYS A 22 3.00 -4.56 10.30
N LEU A 23 3.28 -3.44 9.62
CA LEU A 23 3.31 -3.40 8.16
C LEU A 23 4.59 -4.01 7.57
N SER A 24 5.63 -4.19 8.37
CA SER A 24 6.86 -4.84 7.94
C SER A 24 6.71 -6.34 7.70
N ASP A 25 5.63 -6.94 8.20
CA ASP A 25 5.25 -8.31 7.90
C ASP A 25 4.06 -8.26 6.93
N LEU A 26 4.29 -8.64 5.67
CA LEU A 26 3.28 -8.51 4.63
C LEU A 26 2.08 -9.44 4.84
N ASN A 27 2.19 -10.46 5.69
CA ASN A 27 1.03 -11.25 6.09
C ASN A 27 -0.05 -10.40 6.77
N ASN A 28 0.34 -9.33 7.44
CA ASN A 28 -0.60 -8.43 8.11
C ASN A 28 -1.38 -7.54 7.13
N LEU A 29 -0.93 -7.41 5.89
CA LEU A 29 -1.65 -6.62 4.88
C LEU A 29 -3.02 -7.19 4.56
N LYS A 30 -3.21 -8.48 4.76
CA LYS A 30 -4.52 -9.11 4.52
C LYS A 30 -5.62 -8.45 5.34
N GLU A 31 -5.31 -7.97 6.54
CA GLU A 31 -6.27 -7.32 7.43
C GLU A 31 -6.82 -6.01 6.87
N ILE A 32 -6.05 -5.33 6.03
CA ILE A 32 -6.43 -4.03 5.48
C ILE A 32 -6.76 -4.05 3.99
N MET A 33 -6.63 -5.21 3.34
CA MET A 33 -6.94 -5.31 1.92
C MET A 33 -8.43 -5.15 1.65
N PRO A 34 -8.80 -4.40 0.58
CA PRO A 34 -10.19 -4.28 0.16
C PRO A 34 -10.77 -5.63 -0.24
N GLN A 35 -12.08 -5.78 -0.10
CA GLN A 35 -12.76 -7.01 -0.51
C GLN A 35 -12.70 -7.24 -2.02
N GLU A 36 -12.50 -6.18 -2.80
CA GLU A 36 -12.39 -6.25 -4.25
C GLU A 36 -11.07 -6.85 -4.74
N ILE A 37 -10.11 -7.05 -3.84
CA ILE A 37 -8.82 -7.67 -4.16
C ILE A 37 -8.98 -9.18 -4.20
N ASP A 38 -8.61 -9.78 -5.33
CA ASP A 38 -8.68 -11.23 -5.53
C ASP A 38 -7.33 -11.89 -5.29
N ASN A 39 -7.39 -13.13 -4.80
CA ASN A 39 -6.23 -14.02 -4.73
C ASN A 39 -5.04 -13.44 -3.95
N PHE A 40 -5.32 -12.80 -2.80
CA PHE A 40 -4.24 -12.29 -1.96
C PHE A 40 -3.45 -13.45 -1.34
N GLU A 41 -2.16 -13.48 -1.63
CA GLU A 41 -1.20 -14.42 -1.06
C GLU A 41 -0.02 -13.65 -0.50
N SER A 42 0.57 -14.12 0.59
CA SER A 42 1.68 -13.39 1.21
C SER A 42 2.59 -14.31 2.00
N ASP A 43 3.82 -13.84 2.17
CA ASP A 43 4.73 -14.27 3.23
C ASP A 43 5.25 -13.00 3.91
N THR A 44 6.30 -13.11 4.72
CA THR A 44 6.79 -11.97 5.49
C THR A 44 7.25 -10.81 4.60
N ASN A 45 7.90 -11.10 3.46
CA ASN A 45 8.54 -10.09 2.63
C ASN A 45 7.93 -9.95 1.23
N ASN A 46 6.95 -10.76 0.90
CA ASN A 46 6.35 -10.78 -0.43
C ASN A 46 4.84 -10.88 -0.33
N CYS A 47 4.15 -10.33 -1.31
CA CYS A 47 2.72 -10.54 -1.47
C CYS A 47 2.35 -10.50 -2.93
N SER A 48 1.21 -11.10 -3.26
CA SER A 48 0.64 -11.01 -4.59
C SER A 48 -0.86 -10.90 -4.49
N PHE A 49 -1.45 -10.17 -5.43
CA PHE A 49 -2.90 -10.01 -5.50
C PHE A 49 -3.29 -9.51 -6.86
N LYS A 50 -4.58 -9.57 -7.15
CA LYS A 50 -5.13 -9.04 -8.40
C LYS A 50 -6.13 -7.95 -8.09
N MET A 51 -5.93 -6.79 -8.71
CA MET A 51 -6.82 -5.65 -8.63
C MET A 51 -7.62 -5.57 -9.93
N LYS A 52 -8.90 -5.22 -9.83
CA LYS A 52 -9.77 -5.10 -11.00
C LYS A 52 -9.19 -4.13 -12.02
N GLY A 53 -9.11 -4.58 -13.27
CA GLY A 53 -8.58 -3.77 -14.35
C GLY A 53 -7.07 -3.78 -14.50
N MET A 54 -6.36 -4.54 -13.65
CA MET A 54 -4.90 -4.64 -13.69
C MET A 54 -4.46 -6.11 -13.74
N PRO A 55 -3.25 -6.37 -14.28
CA PRO A 55 -2.68 -7.70 -14.20
C PRO A 55 -2.34 -8.05 -12.74
N LYS A 56 -2.12 -9.33 -12.46
CA LYS A 56 -1.70 -9.78 -11.14
C LYS A 56 -0.40 -9.09 -10.75
N LEU A 57 -0.40 -8.49 -9.56
CA LEU A 57 0.76 -7.80 -9.01
C LEU A 57 1.47 -8.69 -8.01
N LYS A 58 2.79 -8.76 -8.14
CA LYS A 58 3.66 -9.38 -7.16
C LYS A 58 4.53 -8.28 -6.58
N LEU A 59 4.43 -8.07 -5.29
CA LEU A 59 5.16 -7.02 -4.59
C LEU A 59 6.12 -7.61 -3.58
N PHE A 60 7.27 -6.98 -3.43
CA PHE A 60 8.21 -7.34 -2.38
C PHE A 60 8.57 -6.11 -1.55
N LEU A 61 9.04 -6.35 -0.34
CA LEU A 61 9.44 -5.31 0.58
C LEU A 61 10.79 -4.72 0.14
N ALA A 62 10.73 -3.62 -0.62
CA ALA A 62 11.91 -3.04 -1.26
C ALA A 62 12.68 -2.09 -0.36
N GLU A 63 11.99 -1.37 0.52
CA GLU A 63 12.62 -0.39 1.41
C GLU A 63 11.89 -0.35 2.74
N LYS A 64 12.67 -0.32 3.82
CA LYS A 64 12.17 -0.10 5.18
C LYS A 64 13.03 0.95 5.84
N SER A 65 12.45 2.11 6.10
CA SER A 65 13.09 3.15 6.90
C SER A 65 12.41 3.15 8.26
N PRO A 66 13.11 2.76 9.33
CA PRO A 66 12.49 2.55 10.64
C PRO A 66 11.60 3.71 11.05
N PHE A 67 10.35 3.35 11.32
CA PHE A 67 9.28 4.20 11.85
C PHE A 67 8.85 5.35 10.96
N SER A 68 9.32 5.42 9.70
CA SER A 68 8.97 6.52 8.79
C SER A 68 8.49 6.11 7.41
N LYS A 69 8.93 4.97 6.87
CA LYS A 69 8.56 4.59 5.51
C LYS A 69 8.67 3.09 5.27
N ILE A 70 7.70 2.56 4.54
CA ILE A 70 7.74 1.21 3.99
C ILE A 70 7.41 1.30 2.51
N LYS A 71 8.23 0.69 1.66
CA LYS A 71 8.03 0.66 0.23
C LYS A 71 7.92 -0.78 -0.28
N LEU A 72 6.86 -1.05 -1.01
CA LEU A 72 6.66 -2.30 -1.74
C LEU A 72 6.83 -2.03 -3.22
N SER A 73 7.62 -2.84 -3.89
CA SER A 73 7.86 -2.69 -5.34
C SER A 73 7.43 -3.94 -6.08
N ALA A 74 6.94 -3.74 -7.30
CA ALA A 74 6.55 -4.85 -8.16
C ALA A 74 7.76 -5.61 -8.67
N THR A 75 7.60 -6.93 -8.77
CA THR A 75 8.56 -7.82 -9.40
C THR A 75 7.82 -8.65 -10.46
N ASP A 76 8.50 -8.99 -11.55
CA ASP A 76 7.92 -9.77 -12.66
C ASP A 76 6.63 -9.18 -13.21
N SER A 77 6.53 -7.85 -13.20
CA SER A 77 5.36 -7.12 -13.66
C SER A 77 5.66 -6.42 -14.99
N PRO A 78 4.70 -6.39 -15.92
CA PRO A 78 4.87 -5.65 -17.18
C PRO A 78 4.92 -4.13 -16.97
N VAL A 79 4.48 -3.64 -15.81
CA VAL A 79 4.53 -2.21 -15.46
C VAL A 79 5.31 -2.02 -14.18
N SER A 80 6.02 -0.90 -14.09
CA SER A 80 6.66 -0.50 -12.85
C SER A 80 5.59 0.00 -11.89
N PHE A 81 5.56 -0.55 -10.67
CA PHE A 81 4.54 -0.23 -9.67
C PHE A 81 5.17 -0.28 -8.28
N SER A 82 4.91 0.73 -7.48
CA SER A 82 5.31 0.69 -6.08
C SER A 82 4.22 1.28 -5.19
N LEU A 83 4.06 0.68 -4.01
CA LEU A 83 3.16 1.15 -2.97
C LEU A 83 4.01 1.64 -1.81
N ASN A 84 3.84 2.89 -1.44
CA ASN A 84 4.61 3.52 -0.38
C ASN A 84 3.69 3.87 0.79
N CYS A 85 4.13 3.59 2.01
CA CYS A 85 3.46 4.03 3.22
C CYS A 85 4.41 4.97 3.96
N PHE A 86 4.02 6.23 4.09
CA PHE A 86 4.76 7.24 4.85
C PHE A 86 4.14 7.35 6.23
N ILE A 87 4.96 7.24 7.26
CA ILE A 87 4.53 7.24 8.65
C ILE A 87 5.12 8.46 9.36
N THR A 88 4.27 9.20 10.08
CA THR A 88 4.69 10.35 10.88
C THR A 88 4.40 10.06 12.35
N ASP A 89 5.43 10.16 13.18
CA ASP A 89 5.33 9.93 14.61
C ASP A 89 4.57 11.09 15.28
N CYS A 90 3.55 10.75 16.07
CA CYS A 90 2.76 11.71 16.86
C CYS A 90 2.69 11.31 18.34
N GLY A 91 3.73 10.64 18.85
CA GLY A 91 3.78 10.15 20.21
C GLY A 91 3.13 8.78 20.35
N GLU A 92 2.02 8.70 21.10
CA GLU A 92 1.31 7.44 21.29
C GLU A 92 0.50 7.02 20.07
N LYS A 93 0.30 7.93 19.13
CA LYS A 93 -0.40 7.69 17.87
C LYS A 93 0.50 8.06 16.71
N CYS A 94 0.05 7.82 15.47
CA CYS A 94 0.80 8.19 14.28
C CYS A 94 -0.14 8.61 13.17
N GLN A 95 0.44 9.22 12.15
CA GLN A 95 -0.22 9.52 10.89
C GLN A 95 0.37 8.65 9.80
N ALA A 96 -0.43 8.27 8.83
CA ALA A 96 0.04 7.49 7.70
C ALA A 96 -0.57 8.00 6.40
N ARG A 97 0.21 7.94 5.33
CA ARG A 97 -0.23 8.28 3.98
C ARG A 97 0.28 7.23 3.02
N LEU A 98 -0.63 6.73 2.20
CA LEU A 98 -0.30 5.76 1.16
C LEU A 98 -0.17 6.46 -0.19
N GLU A 99 0.82 6.08 -0.98
CA GLU A 99 1.01 6.56 -2.34
C GLU A 99 1.37 5.41 -3.25
N VAL A 100 0.89 5.46 -4.48
CA VAL A 100 1.24 4.52 -5.54
C VAL A 100 2.00 5.28 -6.62
N ASP A 101 3.17 4.76 -7.00
CA ASP A 101 3.91 5.23 -8.16
C ASP A 101 3.87 4.13 -9.23
N ALA A 102 3.49 4.48 -10.45
CA ALA A 102 3.40 3.52 -11.55
C ALA A 102 3.77 4.17 -12.87
N GLU A 103 4.51 3.42 -13.71
CA GLU A 103 4.78 3.85 -15.08
C GLU A 103 3.64 3.39 -15.97
N LEU A 104 2.80 4.35 -16.37
CA LEU A 104 1.62 4.08 -17.17
C LEU A 104 1.60 5.00 -18.38
N ASN A 105 1.21 4.46 -19.55
CA ASN A 105 0.88 5.33 -20.66
C ASN A 105 -0.48 5.99 -20.37
N MET A 106 -0.85 6.98 -21.19
CA MET A 106 -2.06 7.75 -20.96
C MET A 106 -3.32 6.88 -20.93
N MET A 107 -3.40 5.90 -21.84
CA MET A 107 -4.56 5.01 -21.90
C MET A 107 -4.67 4.14 -20.64
N MET A 108 -3.56 3.54 -20.21
CA MET A 108 -3.55 2.72 -19.00
C MET A 108 -3.88 3.56 -17.77
N LYS A 109 -3.34 4.78 -17.69
CA LYS A 109 -3.63 5.69 -16.58
C LYS A 109 -5.13 5.95 -16.48
N MET A 110 -5.80 6.21 -17.59
CA MET A 110 -7.23 6.46 -17.62
C MET A 110 -8.03 5.23 -17.17
N MET A 111 -7.55 4.02 -17.52
CA MET A 111 -8.25 2.78 -17.16
C MET A 111 -8.11 2.42 -15.68
N VAL A 112 -6.95 2.71 -15.08
CA VAL A 112 -6.65 2.25 -13.72
C VAL A 112 -6.74 3.33 -12.65
N GLU A 113 -6.97 4.58 -13.04
CA GLU A 113 -7.01 5.70 -12.09
C GLU A 113 -8.07 5.49 -11.00
N LYS A 114 -9.30 5.14 -11.39
CA LYS A 114 -10.38 4.90 -10.41
C LYS A 114 -10.09 3.68 -9.53
N PRO A 115 -9.71 2.51 -10.08
CA PRO A 115 -9.36 1.36 -9.24
C PRO A 115 -8.23 1.66 -8.25
N ILE A 116 -7.18 2.35 -8.68
CA ILE A 116 -6.07 2.68 -7.79
C ILE A 116 -6.50 3.68 -6.72
N THR A 117 -7.25 4.71 -7.10
CA THR A 117 -7.76 5.70 -6.14
C THR A 117 -8.66 5.04 -5.09
N ASN A 118 -9.57 4.17 -5.53
CA ASN A 118 -10.44 3.43 -4.63
C ASN A 118 -9.63 2.52 -3.69
N PHE A 119 -8.64 1.83 -4.23
CA PHE A 119 -7.74 0.98 -3.46
C PHE A 119 -7.04 1.77 -2.34
N LEU A 120 -6.47 2.92 -2.67
CA LEU A 120 -5.80 3.77 -1.68
C LEU A 120 -6.77 4.29 -0.61
N ASN A 121 -7.97 4.68 -1.02
CA ASN A 121 -8.96 5.19 -0.07
C ASN A 121 -9.43 4.10 0.90
N VAL A 122 -9.70 2.89 0.41
CA VAL A 122 -10.15 1.78 1.26
C VAL A 122 -9.03 1.33 2.19
N LEU A 123 -7.79 1.22 1.68
CA LEU A 123 -6.64 0.90 2.51
C LEU A 123 -6.44 1.93 3.62
N SER A 124 -6.55 3.21 3.28
CA SER A 124 -6.38 4.30 4.26
C SER A 124 -7.45 4.24 5.34
N ASP A 125 -8.70 3.97 4.96
CA ASP A 125 -9.78 3.82 5.92
C ASP A 125 -9.55 2.65 6.87
N LYS A 126 -9.06 1.53 6.34
CA LYS A 126 -8.78 0.36 7.18
C LYS A 126 -7.56 0.57 8.07
N LEU A 127 -6.56 1.34 7.62
CA LEU A 127 -5.43 1.70 8.48
C LEU A 127 -5.89 2.44 9.72
N ARG A 128 -6.87 3.34 9.61
CA ARG A 128 -7.37 4.10 10.76
C ARG A 128 -7.96 3.21 11.85
N THR A 129 -8.38 2.02 11.51
CA THR A 129 -9.04 1.09 12.43
C THR A 129 -8.09 0.08 13.07
N LEU A 130 -6.82 0.13 12.73
CA LEU A 130 -5.83 -0.78 13.32
C LEU A 130 -5.55 -0.52 14.80
#